data_a7f28718ed8e837a6122437a7a185c8e
#
_entry.id   a7f28718ed8e837a6122437a7a185c8e
#
_cell.length_a   1.000
_cell.length_b   1.000
_cell.length_c   1.000
_cell.angle_alpha   90.00
_cell.angle_beta   90.00
_cell.angle_gamma   90.00
#
_symmetry.space_group_name_H-M   'P 1'
#
loop_
_entity.id
_entity.type
_entity.pdbx_description
1 polymer ?
#
loop_
_entity_poly.entity_id
_entity_poly.type
_entity_poly.pdbx_seq_one_letter_code
_entity_poly.pdbx_strand_id
1 'polypeptide(L)'
;MQDALGQPGVVENRPGAGSTIGYKAAAAAEPDGYTLLFGSSGSLGVAPALYPSLDIDPLKHFTTVATTSLLPHIMVVGPNVPAKTVAEFIAYAKANPGKLNYGAGLGTPPHLLSTLFKTQAGLDITYIPYKGSAPSVTRFSNSGSR
;
A
#
# COMPACT_ATOMS: atom_id res chain seq x y z
N MET A 1 -4.86 -20.33 -12.65
CA MET A 1 -4.61 -21.21 -11.49
C MET A 1 -5.41 -22.49 -11.60
N GLN A 2 -6.73 -22.46 -11.81
CA GLN A 2 -7.58 -23.64 -11.98
C GLN A 2 -7.06 -24.61 -13.06
N ASP A 3 -6.72 -24.10 -14.24
CA ASP A 3 -6.22 -24.91 -15.36
C ASP A 3 -4.88 -25.60 -15.05
N ALA A 4 -4.04 -24.98 -14.22
CA ALA A 4 -2.75 -25.54 -13.84
C ALA A 4 -2.82 -26.52 -12.67
N LEU A 5 -3.79 -26.34 -11.78
CA LEU A 5 -3.94 -27.17 -10.56
C LEU A 5 -5.01 -28.27 -10.69
N GLY A 6 -5.82 -28.24 -11.75
CA GLY A 6 -6.90 -29.19 -11.96
C GLY A 6 -8.04 -29.10 -10.96
N GLN A 7 -8.00 -28.08 -10.08
CA GLN A 7 -8.99 -27.84 -9.04
C GLN A 7 -9.39 -26.34 -9.01
N PRO A 8 -10.65 -26.01 -8.71
CA PRO A 8 -11.10 -24.63 -8.61
C PRO A 8 -10.47 -23.94 -7.40
N GLY A 9 -9.93 -22.73 -7.63
CA GLY A 9 -9.48 -21.85 -6.55
C GLY A 9 -10.58 -20.84 -6.20
N VAL A 10 -10.91 -20.71 -4.93
CA VAL A 10 -11.84 -19.68 -4.43
C VAL A 10 -11.05 -18.50 -3.89
N VAL A 11 -11.29 -17.29 -4.44
CA VAL A 11 -10.67 -16.06 -3.96
C VAL A 11 -11.55 -15.43 -2.90
N GLU A 12 -11.01 -15.27 -1.69
CA GLU A 12 -11.68 -14.59 -0.60
C GLU A 12 -10.96 -13.28 -0.28
N ASN A 13 -11.66 -12.15 -0.41
CA ASN A 13 -11.15 -10.84 -0.07
C ASN A 13 -11.50 -10.46 1.38
N ARG A 14 -10.50 -10.28 2.23
CA ARG A 14 -10.63 -9.83 3.62
C ARG A 14 -9.94 -8.49 3.83
N PRO A 15 -10.57 -7.37 3.42
CA PRO A 15 -9.97 -6.04 3.51
C PRO A 15 -9.95 -5.51 4.94
N GLY A 16 -9.04 -4.56 5.19
CA GLY A 16 -9.01 -3.79 6.43
C GLY A 16 -7.68 -3.85 7.17
N ALA A 17 -7.48 -2.87 8.07
CA ALA A 17 -6.32 -2.72 8.94
C ALA A 17 -4.98 -2.95 8.24
N GLY A 18 -4.76 -2.32 7.07
CA GLY A 18 -3.52 -2.47 6.30
C GLY A 18 -3.24 -3.91 5.82
N SER A 19 -4.28 -4.70 5.53
CA SER A 19 -4.27 -6.12 5.15
C SER A 19 -4.07 -7.10 6.32
N THR A 20 -3.94 -6.65 7.56
CA THR A 20 -3.68 -7.55 8.71
C THR A 20 -4.83 -8.50 9.00
N ILE A 21 -6.08 -8.15 8.61
CA ILE A 21 -7.24 -9.06 8.75
C ILE A 21 -7.04 -10.29 7.87
N GLY A 22 -6.64 -10.13 6.62
CA GLY A 22 -6.34 -11.24 5.72
C GLY A 22 -5.15 -12.08 6.21
N TYR A 23 -4.11 -11.43 6.74
CA TYR A 23 -2.93 -12.12 7.28
C TYR A 23 -3.28 -12.97 8.50
N LYS A 24 -4.09 -12.45 9.43
CA LYS A 24 -4.56 -13.23 10.59
C LYS A 24 -5.37 -14.44 10.16
N ALA A 25 -6.26 -14.26 9.19
CA ALA A 25 -7.07 -15.37 8.68
C ALA A 25 -6.22 -16.47 8.03
N ALA A 26 -5.21 -16.07 7.23
CA ALA A 26 -4.32 -17.05 6.60
C ALA A 26 -3.38 -17.73 7.61
N ALA A 27 -2.88 -17.00 8.62
CA ALA A 27 -2.04 -17.58 9.66
C ALA A 27 -2.77 -18.53 10.61
N ALA A 28 -4.10 -18.37 10.73
CA ALA A 28 -4.95 -19.24 11.54
C ALA A 28 -5.50 -20.45 10.76
N ALA A 29 -5.26 -20.52 9.44
CA ALA A 29 -5.69 -21.65 8.64
C ALA A 29 -4.80 -22.88 8.86
N GLU A 30 -5.34 -24.07 8.58
CA GLU A 30 -4.55 -25.30 8.63
C GLU A 30 -3.36 -25.24 7.66
N PRO A 31 -2.15 -25.65 8.08
CA PRO A 31 -0.95 -25.57 7.25
C PRO A 31 -0.85 -26.75 6.25
N ASP A 32 -1.94 -27.09 5.61
CA ASP A 32 -2.08 -28.22 4.69
C ASP A 32 -1.76 -27.88 3.20
N GLY A 33 -1.43 -26.61 2.93
CA GLY A 33 -1.13 -26.13 1.58
C GLY A 33 -2.33 -25.75 0.73
N TYR A 34 -3.56 -25.89 1.25
CA TYR A 34 -4.78 -25.50 0.52
C TYR A 34 -5.19 -24.03 0.75
N THR A 35 -4.63 -23.38 1.77
CA THR A 35 -4.85 -21.94 2.00
C THR A 35 -3.63 -21.15 1.60
N LEU A 36 -3.77 -20.29 0.59
CA LEU A 36 -2.70 -19.43 0.07
C LEU A 36 -2.97 -17.96 0.42
N LEU A 37 -1.98 -17.29 0.96
CA LEU A 37 -2.02 -15.84 1.16
C LEU A 37 -1.44 -15.12 -0.05
N PHE A 38 -2.24 -14.26 -0.68
CA PHE A 38 -1.75 -13.29 -1.67
C PHE A 38 -1.47 -11.97 -0.97
N GLY A 39 -0.22 -11.69 -0.71
CA GLY A 39 0.22 -10.51 0.03
C GLY A 39 1.26 -9.69 -0.72
N SER A 40 1.47 -8.46 -0.30
CA SER A 40 2.57 -7.62 -0.79
C SER A 40 3.72 -7.60 0.22
N SER A 41 4.95 -7.61 -0.27
CA SER A 41 6.16 -7.50 0.55
C SER A 41 6.16 -6.23 1.43
N GLY A 42 5.65 -5.12 0.89
CA GLY A 42 5.52 -3.88 1.65
C GLY A 42 4.60 -4.01 2.86
N SER A 43 3.39 -4.54 2.67
CA SER A 43 2.43 -4.72 3.77
C SER A 43 2.90 -5.78 4.77
N LEU A 44 3.40 -6.92 4.30
CA LEU A 44 3.92 -7.99 5.18
C LEU A 44 5.14 -7.53 5.98
N GLY A 45 6.07 -6.81 5.35
CA GLY A 45 7.29 -6.33 6.03
C GLY A 45 7.05 -5.20 7.03
N VAL A 46 5.96 -4.43 6.87
CA VAL A 46 5.67 -3.26 7.70
C VAL A 46 4.60 -3.51 8.74
N ALA A 47 3.71 -4.48 8.50
CA ALA A 47 2.61 -4.78 9.42
C ALA A 47 3.05 -4.99 10.88
N PRO A 48 4.14 -5.74 11.19
CA PRO A 48 4.60 -5.89 12.57
C PRO A 48 5.03 -4.58 13.23
N ALA A 49 5.61 -3.67 12.47
CA ALA A 49 6.05 -2.36 12.98
C ALA A 49 4.89 -1.38 13.20
N LEU A 50 3.89 -1.40 12.32
CA LEU A 50 2.72 -0.51 12.43
C LEU A 50 1.66 -0.99 13.41
N TYR A 51 1.59 -2.28 13.64
CA TYR A 51 0.59 -2.92 14.50
C TYR A 51 1.28 -3.81 15.54
N PRO A 52 1.84 -3.23 16.62
CA PRO A 52 2.57 -4.00 17.63
C PRO A 52 1.76 -5.10 18.30
N SER A 53 0.42 -4.98 18.30
CA SER A 53 -0.51 -6.02 18.78
C SER A 53 -0.82 -7.10 17.74
N LEU A 54 -0.22 -7.01 16.56
CA LEU A 54 -0.33 -8.03 15.53
C LEU A 54 0.62 -9.17 15.89
N ASP A 55 0.08 -10.22 16.50
CA ASP A 55 0.84 -11.42 16.83
C ASP A 55 1.07 -12.28 15.58
N ILE A 56 1.71 -11.70 14.57
CA ILE A 56 2.09 -12.37 13.34
C ILE A 56 3.50 -11.94 12.96
N ASP A 57 4.40 -12.91 12.94
CA ASP A 57 5.72 -12.78 12.34
C ASP A 57 5.66 -13.42 10.93
N PRO A 58 5.73 -12.64 9.84
CA PRO A 58 5.62 -13.19 8.50
C PRO A 58 6.64 -14.28 8.17
N LEU A 59 7.83 -14.22 8.77
CA LEU A 59 8.90 -15.19 8.55
C LEU A 59 8.66 -16.52 9.27
N LYS A 60 7.84 -16.52 10.31
CA LYS A 60 7.52 -17.73 11.10
C LYS A 60 6.20 -18.35 10.72
N HIS A 61 5.20 -17.50 10.37
CA HIS A 61 3.83 -17.96 10.12
C HIS A 61 3.56 -18.32 8.65
N PHE A 62 4.46 -17.89 7.72
CA PHE A 62 4.25 -18.15 6.30
C PHE A 62 5.49 -18.74 5.63
N THR A 63 5.27 -19.68 4.72
CA THR A 63 6.28 -20.16 3.79
C THR A 63 6.07 -19.49 2.44
N THR A 64 7.09 -18.78 1.92
CA THR A 64 7.02 -18.16 0.61
C THR A 64 6.98 -19.22 -0.48
N VAL A 65 5.94 -19.18 -1.31
CA VAL A 65 5.77 -20.09 -2.45
C VAL A 65 6.39 -19.48 -3.72
N ALA A 66 5.98 -18.27 -4.08
CA ALA A 66 6.49 -17.59 -5.28
C ALA A 66 6.21 -16.07 -5.23
N THR A 67 7.01 -15.33 -5.98
CA THR A 67 6.71 -13.96 -6.38
C THR A 67 5.90 -13.99 -7.67
N THR A 68 4.65 -13.53 -7.59
CA THR A 68 3.72 -13.58 -8.74
C THR A 68 3.87 -12.38 -9.67
N SER A 69 4.26 -11.23 -9.15
CA SER A 69 4.43 -9.99 -9.93
C SER A 69 5.31 -8.98 -9.22
N LEU A 70 5.93 -8.11 -10.01
CA LEU A 70 6.58 -6.89 -9.54
C LEU A 70 5.77 -5.70 -10.03
N LEU A 71 5.29 -4.87 -9.11
CA LEU A 71 4.46 -3.72 -9.42
C LEU A 71 5.28 -2.44 -9.23
N PRO A 72 5.62 -1.71 -10.30
CA PRO A 72 6.23 -0.40 -10.17
C PRO A 72 5.24 0.59 -9.56
N HIS A 73 5.74 1.49 -8.70
CA HIS A 73 4.95 2.58 -8.14
C HIS A 73 5.22 3.86 -8.91
N ILE A 74 4.15 4.58 -9.24
CA ILE A 74 4.20 5.84 -9.98
C ILE A 74 3.71 6.96 -9.06
N MET A 75 4.48 8.04 -8.95
CA MET A 75 4.04 9.26 -8.30
C MET A 75 3.17 10.05 -9.26
N VAL A 76 1.98 10.40 -8.82
CA VAL A 76 1.07 11.28 -9.55
C VAL A 76 0.75 12.51 -8.72
N VAL A 77 0.52 13.63 -9.39
CA VAL A 77 0.10 14.89 -8.75
C VAL A 77 -1.23 15.35 -9.32
N GLY A 78 -2.00 16.07 -8.50
CA GLY A 78 -3.27 16.63 -8.95
C GLY A 78 -3.07 17.70 -10.04
N PRO A 79 -4.09 17.97 -10.88
CA PRO A 79 -3.99 18.89 -12.02
C PRO A 79 -3.67 20.33 -11.62
N ASN A 80 -3.94 20.71 -10.37
CA ASN A 80 -3.67 22.04 -9.83
C ASN A 80 -2.22 22.22 -9.31
N VAL A 81 -1.40 21.18 -9.34
CA VAL A 81 0.01 21.25 -8.97
C VAL A 81 0.83 21.56 -10.23
N PRO A 82 1.46 22.73 -10.32
CA PRO A 82 2.18 23.17 -11.52
C PRO A 82 3.58 22.54 -11.61
N ALA A 83 3.64 21.21 -11.63
CA ALA A 83 4.89 20.46 -11.69
C ALA A 83 4.76 19.30 -12.68
N LYS A 84 5.70 19.19 -13.60
CA LYS A 84 5.80 18.13 -14.61
C LYS A 84 6.96 17.17 -14.35
N THR A 85 7.85 17.54 -13.45
CA THR A 85 9.01 16.75 -13.05
C THR A 85 9.09 16.64 -11.53
N VAL A 86 9.83 15.66 -11.03
CA VAL A 86 10.07 15.49 -9.59
C VAL A 86 10.78 16.73 -9.00
N ALA A 87 11.75 17.30 -9.72
CA ALA A 87 12.47 18.49 -9.29
C ALA A 87 11.54 19.71 -9.14
N GLU A 88 10.66 19.94 -10.11
CA GLU A 88 9.65 21.01 -10.05
C GLU A 88 8.66 20.78 -8.89
N PHE A 89 8.24 19.53 -8.67
CA PHE A 89 7.38 19.20 -7.53
C PHE A 89 8.06 19.52 -6.19
N ILE A 90 9.33 19.12 -6.03
CA ILE A 90 10.09 19.40 -4.80
C ILE A 90 10.21 20.91 -4.58
N ALA A 91 10.54 21.67 -5.62
CA ALA A 91 10.66 23.13 -5.54
C ALA A 91 9.31 23.77 -5.16
N TYR A 92 8.24 23.36 -5.80
CA TYR A 92 6.89 23.83 -5.51
C TYR A 92 6.44 23.49 -4.08
N ALA A 93 6.67 22.26 -3.62
CA ALA A 93 6.32 21.83 -2.28
C ALA A 93 7.09 22.59 -1.20
N LYS A 94 8.39 22.85 -1.41
CA LYS A 94 9.22 23.67 -0.51
C LYS A 94 8.79 25.12 -0.45
N ALA A 95 8.29 25.67 -1.56
CA ALA A 95 7.72 27.02 -1.60
C ALA A 95 6.32 27.12 -0.96
N ASN A 96 5.66 26.01 -0.70
CA ASN A 96 4.30 25.93 -0.16
C ASN A 96 4.20 24.97 1.02
N PRO A 97 4.95 25.17 2.11
CA PRO A 97 4.97 24.27 3.25
C PRO A 97 3.58 24.12 3.88
N GLY A 98 3.19 22.88 4.22
CA GLY A 98 1.92 22.55 4.84
C GLY A 98 0.67 22.67 3.95
N LYS A 99 0.81 23.14 2.69
CA LYS A 99 -0.34 23.34 1.79
C LYS A 99 -0.68 22.11 0.95
N LEU A 100 0.26 21.18 0.80
CA LEU A 100 0.06 19.99 0.00
C LEU A 100 -0.28 18.78 0.87
N ASN A 101 -1.10 17.89 0.29
CA ASN A 101 -1.49 16.65 0.93
C ASN A 101 -1.13 15.47 0.02
N TYR A 102 -0.83 14.31 0.63
CA TYR A 102 -0.74 13.05 -0.09
C TYR A 102 -1.66 12.02 0.53
N GLY A 103 -2.21 11.13 -0.28
CA GLY A 103 -3.18 10.13 0.16
C GLY A 103 -2.73 8.72 -0.17
N ALA A 104 -2.87 7.83 0.81
CA ALA A 104 -2.63 6.41 0.65
C ALA A 104 -3.35 5.60 1.73
N GLY A 105 -3.48 4.30 1.53
CA GLY A 105 -3.86 3.38 2.59
C GLY A 105 -2.74 3.23 3.62
N LEU A 106 -3.05 3.31 4.90
CA LEU A 106 -2.05 3.15 5.97
C LEU A 106 -1.34 1.79 5.85
N GLY A 107 -0.02 1.78 5.92
CA GLY A 107 0.81 0.57 5.84
C GLY A 107 0.97 -0.02 4.45
N THR A 108 0.36 0.58 3.43
CA THR A 108 0.55 0.14 2.05
C THR A 108 1.86 0.67 1.45
N PRO A 109 2.41 0.03 0.39
CA PRO A 109 3.60 0.53 -0.28
C PRO A 109 3.52 2.01 -0.70
N PRO A 110 2.43 2.53 -1.27
CA PRO A 110 2.30 3.95 -1.55
C PRO A 110 2.46 4.86 -0.33
N HIS A 111 1.92 4.47 0.84
CA HIS A 111 2.12 5.23 2.07
C HIS A 111 3.59 5.31 2.46
N LEU A 112 4.28 4.17 2.45
CA LEU A 112 5.68 4.09 2.86
C LEU A 112 6.61 4.86 1.92
N LEU A 113 6.42 4.67 0.61
CA LEU A 113 7.21 5.36 -0.41
C LEU A 113 7.00 6.88 -0.36
N SER A 114 5.76 7.32 -0.18
CA SER A 114 5.46 8.76 -0.04
C SER A 114 6.06 9.35 1.24
N THR A 115 6.03 8.61 2.35
CA THR A 115 6.64 9.02 3.60
C THR A 115 8.16 9.10 3.48
N LEU A 116 8.78 8.09 2.85
CA LEU A 116 10.22 8.09 2.59
C LEU A 116 10.62 9.26 1.69
N PHE A 117 9.90 9.48 0.60
CA PHE A 117 10.13 10.60 -0.31
C PHE A 117 10.01 11.95 0.39
N LYS A 118 8.92 12.16 1.16
CA LYS A 118 8.73 13.35 1.99
C LYS A 118 9.93 13.62 2.89
N THR A 119 10.39 12.57 3.61
CA THR A 119 11.50 12.68 4.55
C THR A 119 12.81 12.99 3.85
N GLN A 120 13.15 12.27 2.78
CA GLN A 120 14.40 12.45 2.04
C GLN A 120 14.47 13.80 1.32
N ALA A 121 13.35 14.29 0.79
CA ALA A 121 13.29 15.57 0.12
C ALA A 121 13.10 16.77 1.07
N GLY A 122 12.88 16.53 2.37
CA GLY A 122 12.65 17.56 3.38
C GLY A 122 11.38 18.36 3.11
N LEU A 123 10.27 17.69 2.78
CA LEU A 123 9.01 18.31 2.42
C LEU A 123 8.04 18.39 3.60
N ASP A 124 7.36 19.52 3.75
CA ASP A 124 6.22 19.66 4.66
C ASP A 124 4.92 19.47 3.89
N ILE A 125 4.52 18.19 3.76
CA ILE A 125 3.25 17.75 3.14
C ILE A 125 2.50 16.85 4.10
N THR A 126 1.16 16.95 4.12
CA THR A 126 0.31 16.27 5.10
C THR A 126 -0.20 14.94 4.56
N TYR A 127 -0.11 13.89 5.37
CA TYR A 127 -0.69 12.59 5.07
C TYR A 127 -2.20 12.56 5.32
N ILE A 128 -2.97 12.09 4.34
CA ILE A 128 -4.41 11.84 4.46
C ILE A 128 -4.66 10.33 4.33
N PRO A 129 -5.16 9.67 5.38
CA PRO A 129 -5.40 8.24 5.35
C PRO A 129 -6.64 7.88 4.53
N TYR A 130 -6.53 6.84 3.71
CA TYR A 130 -7.62 6.24 2.95
C TYR A 130 -7.75 4.75 3.24
N LYS A 131 -8.95 4.19 3.02
CA LYS A 131 -9.20 2.73 3.14
C LYS A 131 -8.72 1.93 1.93
N GLY A 132 -7.55 2.27 1.39
CA GLY A 132 -6.94 1.65 0.20
C GLY A 132 -6.64 2.64 -0.92
N SER A 133 -6.10 2.13 -2.03
CA SER A 133 -5.65 2.98 -3.15
C SER A 133 -6.81 3.53 -4.01
N ALA A 134 -7.86 2.73 -4.24
CA ALA A 134 -8.98 3.16 -5.09
C ALA A 134 -9.68 4.44 -4.59
N PRO A 135 -10.06 4.57 -3.30
CA PRO A 135 -10.63 5.82 -2.80
C PRO A 135 -9.68 7.02 -2.89
N SER A 136 -8.37 6.81 -2.72
CA SER A 136 -7.41 7.91 -2.85
C SER A 136 -7.31 8.40 -4.28
N VAL A 137 -7.20 7.50 -5.26
CA VAL A 137 -7.15 7.85 -6.70
C VAL A 137 -8.41 8.61 -7.12
N THR A 138 -9.60 8.11 -6.76
CA THR A 138 -10.87 8.78 -7.08
C THR A 138 -10.92 10.21 -6.53
N ARG A 139 -10.43 10.42 -5.32
CA ARG A 139 -10.39 11.77 -4.72
C ARG A 139 -9.47 12.70 -5.48
N PHE A 140 -8.28 12.22 -5.87
CA PHE A 140 -7.32 13.02 -6.64
C PHE A 140 -7.82 13.36 -8.04
N SER A 141 -8.43 12.41 -8.76
CA SER A 141 -8.99 12.65 -10.09
C SER A 141 -10.14 13.67 -10.07
N ASN A 142 -10.95 13.68 -9.03
CA ASN A 142 -12.08 14.60 -8.88
C ASN A 142 -11.70 15.98 -8.31
N SER A 143 -10.50 16.16 -7.78
CA SER A 143 -10.05 17.44 -7.22
C SER A 143 -9.79 18.52 -8.28
N GLY A 144 -9.77 18.17 -9.56
CA GLY A 144 -9.65 19.11 -10.69
C GLY A 144 -10.98 19.57 -11.30
N SER A 145 -12.10 19.06 -10.81
CA SER A 145 -13.44 19.33 -11.39
C SER A 145 -14.29 20.32 -10.58
N ARG A 146 -13.66 21.15 -9.71
CA ARG A 146 -14.35 22.27 -9.00
C ARG A 146 -13.66 23.59 -9.26
#